data_d97ddb2b152b0fb8d2b213c011b9c2c3
#
_entry.id   d97ddb2b152b0fb8d2b213c011b9c2c3
#
_cell.length_a   1.000
_cell.length_b   1.000
_cell.length_c   1.000
_cell.angle_alpha   90.00
_cell.angle_beta   90.00
_cell.angle_gamma   90.00
#
_symmetry.space_group_name_H-M   'P 1'
#
loop_
_entity.id
_entity.type
_entity.pdbx_description
1 polymer ?
#
loop_
_entity_poly.entity_id
_entity_poly.type
_entity_poly.pdbx_seq_one_letter_code
_entity_poly.pdbx_strand_id
1 'polypeptide(L)'
;MNLEFKRKLPIPQQIKSRYPLTPELEKIRDERAHELGDIFSGKSDKFVLIIGPCSADNREAVLEYIGRLRTVQDEVKDKIFIVPRIYTNKPRTTGDGYKGMLHQPDPDVNPDMLKGIVAIRDLHMAALKDYGFTCADEMLYPDNYRYLSDILAYVAVGARSVENQQHRLTASGIEVPVGMKNPTSGDLSIMMNSITAAQHKHTFIYRGWEVTSAGNPYAHAIMRGYIDYAGKNVSNYHYEDLAKLSEIYAETGLQNPSAIVDTNHANSGKKYLEQIRIAKDVVYSCNHNKDIRNLVKGLMIESYIEDGAQKIGEHIYGKSITDPCLGWERARN
;
A
#
# COMPACT_ATOMS: atom_id res chain seq x y z
N MET A 1 15.92 -21.32 22.72
CA MET A 1 15.41 -20.44 21.64
C MET A 1 16.52 -20.29 20.60
N ASN A 2 16.26 -20.60 19.34
CA ASN A 2 17.26 -20.50 18.26
C ASN A 2 17.30 -19.10 17.65
N LEU A 3 17.58 -18.09 18.49
CA LEU A 3 17.73 -16.71 18.09
C LEU A 3 19.08 -16.18 18.55
N GLU A 4 19.80 -15.53 17.63
CA GLU A 4 21.02 -14.79 17.92
C GLU A 4 20.68 -13.30 18.01
N PHE A 5 20.90 -12.68 19.16
CA PHE A 5 20.71 -11.25 19.38
C PHE A 5 21.93 -10.48 18.90
N LYS A 6 21.92 -9.99 17.68
CA LYS A 6 23.07 -9.31 17.06
C LYS A 6 23.31 -7.90 17.62
N ARG A 7 22.27 -7.10 17.70
CA ARG A 7 22.32 -5.71 18.21
C ARG A 7 20.94 -5.22 18.60
N LYS A 8 20.88 -4.25 19.50
CA LYS A 8 19.66 -3.50 19.79
C LYS A 8 19.46 -2.43 18.71
N LEU A 9 18.26 -2.40 18.11
CA LEU A 9 17.87 -1.38 17.16
C LEU A 9 17.29 -0.15 17.88
N PRO A 10 17.39 1.06 17.29
CA PRO A 10 16.75 2.24 17.84
C PRO A 10 15.22 2.04 17.86
N ILE A 11 14.57 2.54 18.89
CA ILE A 11 13.12 2.54 18.96
C ILE A 11 12.54 3.60 18.00
N PRO A 12 11.29 3.45 17.52
CA PRO A 12 10.67 4.41 16.58
C PRO A 12 10.75 5.86 17.02
N GLN A 13 10.58 6.16 18.31
CA GLN A 13 10.70 7.52 18.84
C GLN A 13 12.07 8.14 18.61
N GLN A 14 13.14 7.37 18.75
CA GLN A 14 14.52 7.86 18.52
C GLN A 14 14.73 8.23 17.04
N ILE A 15 14.17 7.41 16.13
CA ILE A 15 14.25 7.70 14.69
C ILE A 15 13.39 8.91 14.33
N LYS A 16 12.15 9.00 14.84
CA LYS A 16 11.27 10.15 14.62
C LYS A 16 11.87 11.45 15.17
N SER A 17 12.49 11.42 16.34
CA SER A 17 13.19 12.60 16.91
C SER A 17 14.43 13.02 16.11
N ARG A 18 15.09 12.06 15.44
CA ARG A 18 16.25 12.34 14.58
C ARG A 18 15.85 12.91 13.22
N TYR A 19 14.67 12.54 12.73
CA TYR A 19 14.06 13.00 11.46
C TYR A 19 12.64 13.50 11.75
N PRO A 20 12.50 14.64 12.47
CA PRO A 20 11.19 15.12 12.90
C PRO A 20 10.40 15.74 11.75
N LEU A 21 9.09 15.71 11.87
CA LEU A 21 8.23 16.58 11.07
C LEU A 21 8.34 18.01 11.57
N THR A 22 8.48 18.97 10.65
CA THR A 22 8.31 20.38 10.96
C THR A 22 6.82 20.74 10.97
N PRO A 23 6.41 21.87 11.60
CA PRO A 23 5.01 22.31 11.56
C PRO A 23 4.44 22.43 10.13
N GLU A 24 5.26 22.84 9.17
CA GLU A 24 4.86 22.95 7.76
C GLU A 24 4.58 21.57 7.14
N LEU A 25 5.41 20.57 7.44
CA LEU A 25 5.25 19.20 6.96
C LEU A 25 4.06 18.50 7.66
N GLU A 26 3.84 18.78 8.95
CA GLU A 26 2.65 18.33 9.67
C GLU A 26 1.37 18.86 9.04
N LYS A 27 1.34 20.13 8.69
CA LYS A 27 0.20 20.74 7.99
C LYS A 27 -0.09 20.05 6.65
N ILE A 28 0.94 19.83 5.82
CA ILE A 28 0.76 19.13 4.53
C ILE A 28 0.23 17.72 4.76
N ARG A 29 0.79 16.98 5.72
CA ARG A 29 0.34 15.63 6.09
C ARG A 29 -1.14 15.65 6.50
N ASP A 30 -1.54 16.57 7.36
CA ASP A 30 -2.90 16.64 7.90
C ASP A 30 -3.92 17.04 6.83
N GLU A 31 -3.58 17.99 5.97
CA GLU A 31 -4.42 18.37 4.82
C GLU A 31 -4.64 17.17 3.88
N ARG A 32 -3.58 16.43 3.57
CA ARG A 32 -3.69 15.24 2.71
C ARG A 32 -4.43 14.09 3.39
N ALA A 33 -4.24 13.90 4.70
CA ALA A 33 -4.98 12.89 5.47
C ALA A 33 -6.48 13.21 5.53
N HIS A 34 -6.83 14.49 5.70
CA HIS A 34 -8.22 14.95 5.68
C HIS A 34 -8.88 14.70 4.32
N GLU A 35 -8.22 15.13 3.23
CA GLU A 35 -8.73 14.93 1.86
C GLU A 35 -8.93 13.44 1.53
N LEU A 36 -7.97 12.60 1.90
CA LEU A 36 -8.07 11.16 1.69
C LEU A 36 -9.21 10.55 2.53
N GLY A 37 -9.38 10.99 3.77
CA GLY A 37 -10.51 10.62 4.63
C GLY A 37 -11.86 11.00 4.03
N ASP A 38 -11.97 12.17 3.40
CA ASP A 38 -13.18 12.61 2.70
C ASP A 38 -13.52 11.72 1.50
N ILE A 39 -12.51 11.24 0.77
CA ILE A 39 -12.72 10.30 -0.34
C ILE A 39 -13.24 8.95 0.21
N PHE A 40 -12.60 8.40 1.23
CA PHE A 40 -13.01 7.11 1.79
C PHE A 40 -14.36 7.17 2.49
N SER A 41 -14.72 8.31 3.08
CA SER A 41 -16.06 8.52 3.67
C SER A 41 -17.16 8.89 2.67
N GLY A 42 -16.81 9.06 1.38
CA GLY A 42 -17.77 9.43 0.34
C GLY A 42 -18.20 10.89 0.34
N LYS A 43 -17.50 11.76 1.04
CA LYS A 43 -17.71 13.22 1.02
C LYS A 43 -17.07 13.88 -0.20
N SER A 44 -16.09 13.23 -0.81
CA SER A 44 -15.42 13.65 -2.03
C SER A 44 -15.54 12.58 -3.10
N ASP A 45 -15.83 13.00 -4.34
CA ASP A 45 -15.95 12.12 -5.51
C ASP A 45 -14.61 11.86 -6.23
N LYS A 46 -13.51 12.39 -5.69
CA LYS A 46 -12.17 12.14 -6.25
C LYS A 46 -11.84 10.64 -6.23
N PHE A 47 -11.02 10.24 -7.17
CA PHE A 47 -10.57 8.87 -7.31
C PHE A 47 -9.13 8.74 -6.80
N VAL A 48 -8.86 7.75 -5.96
CA VAL A 48 -7.52 7.52 -5.40
C VAL A 48 -6.67 6.73 -6.39
N LEU A 49 -5.47 7.20 -6.66
CA LEU A 49 -4.50 6.47 -7.45
C LEU A 49 -3.26 6.18 -6.60
N ILE A 50 -3.13 4.92 -6.14
CA ILE A 50 -1.94 4.43 -5.43
C ILE A 50 -0.99 3.89 -6.47
N ILE A 51 0.10 4.60 -6.76
CA ILE A 51 0.97 4.26 -7.89
C ILE A 51 2.45 4.42 -7.55
N GLY A 52 3.25 3.43 -7.95
CA GLY A 52 4.71 3.41 -7.76
C GLY A 52 5.30 2.03 -7.93
N PRO A 53 6.63 1.87 -7.73
CA PRO A 53 7.31 0.60 -7.97
C PRO A 53 6.78 -0.53 -7.08
N CYS A 54 6.99 -1.77 -7.54
CA CYS A 54 6.64 -2.97 -6.77
C CYS A 54 7.32 -2.98 -5.40
N SER A 55 8.58 -2.58 -5.34
CA SER A 55 9.33 -2.28 -4.12
C SER A 55 10.28 -1.12 -4.35
N ALA A 56 10.45 -0.27 -3.34
CA ALA A 56 11.48 0.75 -3.33
C ALA A 56 12.86 0.07 -3.20
N ASP A 57 13.74 0.33 -4.16
CA ASP A 57 15.07 -0.27 -4.25
C ASP A 57 16.20 0.75 -4.36
N ASN A 58 15.93 1.87 -5.03
CA ASN A 58 16.89 2.93 -5.28
C ASN A 58 16.26 4.29 -4.92
N ARG A 59 16.86 5.00 -3.97
CA ARG A 59 16.34 6.25 -3.44
C ARG A 59 16.14 7.32 -4.52
N GLU A 60 17.16 7.50 -5.34
CA GLU A 60 17.19 8.56 -6.37
C GLU A 60 16.13 8.29 -7.44
N ALA A 61 16.03 7.06 -7.92
CA ALA A 61 15.04 6.68 -8.93
C ALA A 61 13.61 6.77 -8.40
N VAL A 62 13.37 6.38 -7.12
CA VAL A 62 12.05 6.51 -6.50
C VAL A 62 11.67 7.99 -6.36
N LEU A 63 12.57 8.85 -5.91
CA LEU A 63 12.31 10.29 -5.77
C LEU A 63 12.11 10.97 -7.13
N GLU A 64 12.87 10.58 -8.16
CA GLU A 64 12.62 11.08 -9.52
C GLU A 64 11.23 10.69 -10.00
N TYR A 65 10.82 9.43 -9.80
CA TYR A 65 9.48 8.98 -10.14
C TYR A 65 8.40 9.79 -9.40
N ILE A 66 8.59 10.05 -8.12
CA ILE A 66 7.67 10.88 -7.31
C ILE A 66 7.61 12.32 -7.83
N GLY A 67 8.75 12.89 -8.22
CA GLY A 67 8.80 14.22 -8.84
C GLY A 67 7.98 14.32 -10.12
N ARG A 68 8.03 13.26 -10.96
CA ARG A 68 7.18 13.16 -12.15
C ARG A 68 5.70 13.06 -11.77
N LEU A 69 5.35 12.27 -10.73
CA LEU A 69 3.98 12.19 -10.22
C LEU A 69 3.47 13.53 -9.69
N ARG A 70 4.33 14.38 -9.12
CA ARG A 70 3.95 15.70 -8.63
C ARG A 70 3.38 16.56 -9.75
N THR A 71 4.04 16.58 -10.91
CA THR A 71 3.55 17.31 -12.08
C THR A 71 2.18 16.80 -12.52
N VAL A 72 2.00 15.48 -12.59
CA VAL A 72 0.70 14.88 -12.95
C VAL A 72 -0.39 15.20 -11.91
N GLN A 73 -0.04 15.17 -10.61
CA GLN A 73 -1.00 15.52 -9.56
C GLN A 73 -1.54 16.94 -9.71
N ASP A 74 -0.70 17.87 -10.10
CA ASP A 74 -1.15 19.26 -10.33
C ASP A 74 -2.11 19.40 -11.52
N GLU A 75 -1.94 18.55 -12.54
CA GLU A 75 -2.82 18.50 -13.71
C GLU A 75 -4.19 17.86 -13.40
N VAL A 76 -4.24 16.86 -12.49
CA VAL A 76 -5.43 16.03 -12.24
C VAL A 76 -6.06 16.21 -10.87
N LYS A 77 -5.58 17.14 -10.06
CA LYS A 77 -5.96 17.32 -8.64
C LYS A 77 -7.45 17.45 -8.37
N ASP A 78 -8.21 17.91 -9.35
CA ASP A 78 -9.66 18.11 -9.20
C ASP A 78 -10.43 16.77 -9.26
N LYS A 79 -9.84 15.72 -9.83
CA LYS A 79 -10.48 14.42 -10.06
C LYS A 79 -9.74 13.25 -9.42
N ILE A 80 -8.43 13.34 -9.33
CA ILE A 80 -7.58 12.24 -8.87
C ILE A 80 -6.69 12.69 -7.70
N PHE A 81 -6.69 11.89 -6.65
CA PHE A 81 -5.80 12.02 -5.51
C PHE A 81 -4.69 10.96 -5.60
N ILE A 82 -3.46 11.39 -5.92
CA ILE A 82 -2.33 10.48 -6.06
C ILE A 82 -1.69 10.20 -4.69
N VAL A 83 -1.50 8.93 -4.38
CA VAL A 83 -0.72 8.43 -3.25
C VAL A 83 0.45 7.65 -3.81
N PRO A 84 1.68 8.17 -3.77
CA PRO A 84 2.84 7.42 -4.24
C PRO A 84 3.01 6.13 -3.45
N ARG A 85 3.23 5.03 -4.15
CA ARG A 85 3.51 3.72 -3.57
C ARG A 85 5.01 3.60 -3.34
N ILE A 86 5.43 3.67 -2.08
CA ILE A 86 6.82 3.44 -1.64
C ILE A 86 6.82 2.23 -0.71
N TYR A 87 6.74 1.04 -1.30
CA TYR A 87 6.78 -0.19 -0.50
C TYR A 87 8.22 -0.53 -0.13
N THR A 88 8.51 -0.39 1.15
CA THR A 88 9.85 -0.58 1.71
C THR A 88 10.11 -2.01 2.21
N ASN A 89 9.09 -2.87 2.11
CA ASN A 89 9.15 -4.27 2.47
C ASN A 89 8.63 -5.13 1.32
N LYS A 90 9.24 -6.31 1.14
CA LYS A 90 8.78 -7.30 0.16
C LYS A 90 8.57 -8.64 0.83
N PRO A 91 7.32 -9.13 0.97
CA PRO A 91 7.05 -10.44 1.51
C PRO A 91 7.57 -11.53 0.56
N ARG A 92 8.30 -12.50 1.11
CA ARG A 92 8.86 -13.64 0.37
C ARG A 92 8.35 -14.94 0.97
N THR A 93 7.66 -15.74 0.17
CA THR A 93 7.05 -17.00 0.61
C THR A 93 8.10 -18.01 1.10
N THR A 94 9.24 -18.11 0.39
CA THR A 94 10.35 -19.01 0.75
C THR A 94 11.45 -18.34 1.55
N GLY A 95 11.39 -17.02 1.71
CA GLY A 95 12.43 -16.24 2.38
C GLY A 95 13.59 -15.81 1.48
N ASP A 96 13.61 -16.22 0.21
CA ASP A 96 14.68 -15.89 -0.75
C ASP A 96 14.40 -14.61 -1.52
N GLY A 97 15.48 -13.95 -2.00
CA GLY A 97 15.45 -12.74 -2.81
C GLY A 97 15.39 -11.45 -2.00
N TYR A 98 15.29 -10.32 -2.71
CA TYR A 98 15.25 -8.99 -2.12
C TYR A 98 14.03 -8.82 -1.20
N LYS A 99 14.28 -8.40 0.04
CA LYS A 99 13.25 -8.30 1.11
C LYS A 99 12.75 -6.88 1.35
N GLY A 100 13.17 -5.94 0.51
CA GLY A 100 12.83 -4.52 0.63
C GLY A 100 13.90 -3.69 1.32
N MET A 101 13.78 -2.38 1.17
CA MET A 101 14.76 -1.38 1.65
C MET A 101 14.97 -1.43 3.16
N LEU A 102 13.94 -1.77 3.96
CA LEU A 102 14.09 -1.91 5.42
C LEU A 102 15.14 -2.96 5.80
N HIS A 103 15.20 -4.06 5.08
CA HIS A 103 16.13 -5.16 5.37
C HIS A 103 17.47 -4.98 4.66
N GLN A 104 17.42 -4.45 3.44
CA GLN A 104 18.54 -4.35 2.51
C GLN A 104 18.44 -3.04 1.73
N PRO A 105 18.90 -1.90 2.33
CA PRO A 105 18.78 -0.58 1.71
C PRO A 105 19.59 -0.44 0.43
N ASP A 106 20.64 -1.23 0.28
CA ASP A 106 21.41 -1.40 -0.94
C ASP A 106 21.29 -2.86 -1.39
N PRO A 107 20.64 -3.15 -2.54
CA PRO A 107 20.40 -4.51 -3.01
C PRO A 107 21.67 -5.31 -3.31
N ASP A 108 22.81 -4.66 -3.54
CA ASP A 108 24.07 -5.29 -3.93
C ASP A 108 24.97 -5.69 -2.75
N VAL A 109 24.59 -5.28 -1.52
CA VAL A 109 25.36 -5.57 -0.32
C VAL A 109 24.58 -6.42 0.68
N ASN A 110 25.27 -6.91 1.72
CA ASN A 110 24.65 -7.68 2.78
C ASN A 110 23.56 -6.85 3.52
N PRO A 111 22.47 -7.50 3.95
CA PRO A 111 21.41 -6.85 4.70
C PRO A 111 21.91 -6.09 5.93
N ASP A 112 21.41 -4.87 6.11
CA ASP A 112 21.66 -4.02 7.28
C ASP A 112 20.38 -3.33 7.75
N MET A 113 19.73 -3.93 8.74
CA MET A 113 18.45 -3.46 9.29
C MET A 113 18.54 -2.06 9.89
N LEU A 114 19.68 -1.69 10.49
CA LEU A 114 19.84 -0.34 11.07
C LEU A 114 19.89 0.74 9.99
N LYS A 115 20.67 0.49 8.93
CA LYS A 115 20.70 1.37 7.77
C LYS A 115 19.35 1.41 7.08
N GLY A 116 18.67 0.26 7.00
CA GLY A 116 17.33 0.14 6.42
C GLY A 116 16.29 1.01 7.14
N ILE A 117 16.26 0.99 8.47
CA ILE A 117 15.35 1.85 9.27
C ILE A 117 15.56 3.34 8.96
N VAL A 118 16.81 3.77 8.82
CA VAL A 118 17.13 5.15 8.45
C VAL A 118 16.72 5.44 7.01
N ALA A 119 17.03 4.53 6.08
CA ALA A 119 16.75 4.71 4.66
C ALA A 119 15.25 4.84 4.36
N ILE A 120 14.40 3.99 4.96
CA ILE A 120 12.96 4.08 4.74
C ILE A 120 12.37 5.38 5.28
N ARG A 121 12.84 5.84 6.45
CA ARG A 121 12.41 7.11 7.03
C ARG A 121 12.84 8.29 6.16
N ASP A 122 14.11 8.32 5.74
CA ASP A 122 14.65 9.37 4.88
C ASP A 122 13.89 9.45 3.54
N LEU A 123 13.62 8.31 2.90
CA LEU A 123 12.90 8.27 1.63
C LEU A 123 11.47 8.83 1.74
N HIS A 124 10.70 8.40 2.74
CA HIS A 124 9.35 8.91 2.96
C HIS A 124 9.35 10.40 3.37
N MET A 125 10.32 10.83 4.19
CA MET A 125 10.49 12.24 4.56
C MET A 125 10.86 13.11 3.36
N ALA A 126 11.73 12.63 2.45
CA ALA A 126 12.08 13.33 1.23
C ALA A 126 10.87 13.49 0.29
N ALA A 127 10.06 12.44 0.14
CA ALA A 127 8.82 12.50 -0.64
C ALA A 127 7.86 13.59 -0.11
N LEU A 128 7.73 13.71 1.20
CA LEU A 128 6.91 14.73 1.83
C LEU A 128 7.52 16.13 1.70
N LYS A 129 8.81 16.26 2.03
CA LYS A 129 9.52 17.55 2.06
C LYS A 129 9.68 18.16 0.66
N ASP A 130 10.13 17.35 -0.30
CA ASP A 130 10.54 17.87 -1.61
C ASP A 130 9.38 17.93 -2.61
N TYR A 131 8.37 17.08 -2.41
CA TYR A 131 7.24 16.95 -3.36
C TYR A 131 5.85 17.10 -2.71
N GLY A 132 5.75 17.27 -1.39
CA GLY A 132 4.48 17.42 -0.69
C GLY A 132 3.61 16.16 -0.69
N PHE A 133 4.20 14.97 -0.88
CA PHE A 133 3.46 13.71 -0.87
C PHE A 133 3.61 12.95 0.44
N THR A 134 2.49 12.62 1.07
CA THR A 134 2.40 11.48 1.98
C THR A 134 2.14 10.22 1.16
N CYS A 135 2.80 9.10 1.50
CA CYS A 135 2.88 7.94 0.63
C CYS A 135 2.25 6.69 1.26
N ALA A 136 2.13 5.63 0.45
CA ALA A 136 1.67 4.32 0.90
C ALA A 136 2.84 3.37 1.15
N ASP A 137 2.74 2.54 2.20
CA ASP A 137 3.64 1.41 2.42
C ASP A 137 2.87 0.15 2.85
N GLU A 138 3.48 -1.01 2.72
CA GLU A 138 2.93 -2.28 3.18
C GLU A 138 3.41 -2.61 4.59
N MET A 139 2.48 -2.86 5.50
CA MET A 139 2.79 -3.36 6.83
C MET A 139 3.09 -4.87 6.74
N LEU A 140 4.35 -5.20 6.44
CA LEU A 140 4.81 -6.58 6.36
C LEU A 140 4.65 -7.29 7.73
N TYR A 141 5.02 -6.59 8.81
CA TYR A 141 4.73 -6.93 10.20
C TYR A 141 4.56 -5.65 11.02
N PRO A 142 3.84 -5.68 12.14
CA PRO A 142 3.47 -4.46 12.87
C PRO A 142 4.61 -3.55 13.28
N ASP A 143 5.79 -4.10 13.58
CA ASP A 143 6.93 -3.30 14.04
C ASP A 143 7.52 -2.38 12.96
N ASN A 144 7.48 -2.75 11.66
CA ASN A 144 8.03 -1.89 10.62
C ASN A 144 7.20 -0.63 10.38
N TYR A 145 5.88 -0.73 10.47
CA TYR A 145 4.96 0.41 10.34
C TYR A 145 5.30 1.54 11.32
N ARG A 146 5.73 1.21 12.53
CA ARG A 146 5.95 2.18 13.62
C ARG A 146 6.99 3.25 13.31
N TYR A 147 7.98 2.96 12.47
CA TYR A 147 9.01 3.94 12.06
C TYR A 147 8.48 5.00 11.09
N LEU A 148 7.34 4.75 10.47
CA LEU A 148 6.71 5.59 9.45
C LEU A 148 5.30 6.07 9.84
N SER A 149 4.78 5.68 11.00
CA SER A 149 3.37 5.84 11.38
C SER A 149 2.88 7.30 11.43
N ASP A 150 3.78 8.26 11.53
CA ASP A 150 3.48 9.69 11.56
C ASP A 150 3.55 10.38 10.18
N ILE A 151 3.92 9.66 9.12
CA ILE A 151 4.11 10.23 7.77
C ILE A 151 3.41 9.48 6.65
N LEU A 152 2.86 8.29 6.91
CA LEU A 152 2.14 7.53 5.89
C LEU A 152 0.74 8.10 5.66
N ALA A 153 0.30 8.10 4.39
CA ALA A 153 -1.08 8.38 4.00
C ALA A 153 -1.94 7.12 3.97
N TYR A 154 -1.33 5.96 3.74
CA TYR A 154 -2.04 4.73 3.46
C TYR A 154 -1.19 3.53 3.87
N VAL A 155 -1.83 2.52 4.43
CA VAL A 155 -1.19 1.27 4.81
C VAL A 155 -1.87 0.10 4.10
N ALA A 156 -1.09 -0.78 3.47
CA ALA A 156 -1.62 -2.03 2.94
C ALA A 156 -1.26 -3.21 3.85
N VAL A 157 -2.21 -4.12 4.03
CA VAL A 157 -1.98 -5.45 4.62
C VAL A 157 -1.98 -6.48 3.50
N GLY A 158 -0.86 -7.16 3.32
CA GLY A 158 -0.63 -8.10 2.24
C GLY A 158 -1.49 -9.37 2.31
N ALA A 159 -1.65 -10.03 1.17
CA ALA A 159 -2.46 -11.25 1.04
C ALA A 159 -2.02 -12.42 1.93
N ARG A 160 -0.75 -12.46 2.35
CA ARG A 160 -0.23 -13.48 3.28
C ARG A 160 -0.38 -13.09 4.75
N SER A 161 -0.70 -11.83 5.03
CA SER A 161 -0.79 -11.26 6.38
C SER A 161 -2.22 -10.98 6.83
N VAL A 162 -3.18 -10.96 5.91
CA VAL A 162 -4.57 -10.56 6.17
C VAL A 162 -5.30 -11.46 7.17
N GLU A 163 -4.86 -12.71 7.35
CA GLU A 163 -5.40 -13.64 8.34
C GLU A 163 -4.74 -13.48 9.72
N ASN A 164 -3.58 -12.80 9.79
CA ASN A 164 -2.82 -12.69 11.02
C ASN A 164 -3.47 -11.74 12.02
N GLN A 165 -3.67 -12.21 13.25
CA GLN A 165 -4.34 -11.46 14.32
C GLN A 165 -3.62 -10.15 14.68
N GLN A 166 -2.29 -10.14 14.75
CA GLN A 166 -1.54 -8.94 15.09
C GLN A 166 -1.71 -7.83 14.04
N HIS A 167 -1.78 -8.19 12.75
CA HIS A 167 -2.05 -7.22 11.68
C HIS A 167 -3.45 -6.60 11.84
N ARG A 168 -4.47 -7.41 12.11
CA ARG A 168 -5.86 -6.95 12.30
C ARG A 168 -5.98 -6.03 13.51
N LEU A 169 -5.39 -6.42 14.65
CA LEU A 169 -5.37 -5.61 15.87
C LEU A 169 -4.60 -4.31 15.68
N THR A 170 -3.43 -4.35 15.05
CA THR A 170 -2.66 -3.13 14.75
C THR A 170 -3.43 -2.22 13.83
N ALA A 171 -4.05 -2.74 12.77
CA ALA A 171 -4.87 -1.98 11.83
C ALA A 171 -6.01 -1.23 12.50
N SER A 172 -6.61 -1.81 13.56
CA SER A 172 -7.68 -1.14 14.33
C SER A 172 -7.23 0.10 15.10
N GLY A 173 -5.93 0.29 15.28
CA GLY A 173 -5.34 1.46 15.94
C GLY A 173 -4.62 2.41 14.99
N ILE A 174 -4.68 2.18 13.67
CA ILE A 174 -4.10 3.06 12.64
C ILE A 174 -5.12 4.15 12.28
N GLU A 175 -4.66 5.39 12.17
CA GLU A 175 -5.54 6.54 11.89
C GLU A 175 -5.78 6.78 10.39
N VAL A 176 -4.86 6.32 9.53
CA VAL A 176 -4.99 6.44 8.08
C VAL A 176 -5.73 5.25 7.47
N PRO A 177 -6.23 5.35 6.22
CA PRO A 177 -6.85 4.23 5.54
C PRO A 177 -5.94 3.00 5.48
N VAL A 178 -6.51 1.83 5.85
CA VAL A 178 -5.83 0.54 5.79
C VAL A 178 -6.54 -0.38 4.81
N GLY A 179 -5.84 -0.75 3.74
CA GLY A 179 -6.35 -1.69 2.75
C GLY A 179 -6.00 -3.13 3.10
N MET A 180 -7.02 -3.99 3.22
CA MET A 180 -6.89 -5.42 3.44
C MET A 180 -6.96 -6.15 2.10
N LYS A 181 -5.82 -6.71 1.64
CA LYS A 181 -5.82 -7.51 0.40
C LYS A 181 -6.60 -8.80 0.62
N ASN A 182 -7.39 -9.23 -0.37
CA ASN A 182 -7.91 -10.58 -0.32
C ASN A 182 -6.74 -11.59 -0.26
N PRO A 183 -6.90 -12.71 0.48
CA PRO A 183 -5.85 -13.71 0.60
C PRO A 183 -5.51 -14.34 -0.76
N THR A 184 -4.39 -15.04 -0.82
CA THR A 184 -3.95 -15.72 -2.05
C THR A 184 -4.92 -16.80 -2.53
N SER A 185 -5.75 -17.35 -1.63
CA SER A 185 -6.83 -18.30 -1.94
C SER A 185 -8.04 -17.67 -2.63
N GLY A 186 -8.19 -16.34 -2.54
CA GLY A 186 -9.35 -15.62 -3.08
C GLY A 186 -10.58 -15.61 -2.18
N ASP A 187 -10.52 -16.14 -0.98
CA ASP A 187 -11.64 -16.16 -0.04
C ASP A 187 -11.96 -14.75 0.47
N LEU A 188 -13.07 -14.19 -0.04
CA LEU A 188 -13.51 -12.85 0.35
C LEU A 188 -14.00 -12.79 1.80
N SER A 189 -14.46 -13.91 2.38
CA SER A 189 -14.90 -13.93 3.79
C SER A 189 -13.74 -13.64 4.75
N ILE A 190 -12.55 -14.13 4.44
CA ILE A 190 -11.33 -13.84 5.20
C ILE A 190 -10.99 -12.34 5.13
N MET A 191 -11.06 -11.74 3.95
CA MET A 191 -10.83 -10.31 3.77
C MET A 191 -11.88 -9.49 4.54
N MET A 192 -13.16 -9.82 4.43
CA MET A 192 -14.24 -9.12 5.12
C MET A 192 -14.11 -9.25 6.64
N ASN A 193 -13.75 -10.42 7.16
CA ASN A 193 -13.47 -10.63 8.58
C ASN A 193 -12.29 -9.77 9.05
N SER A 194 -11.26 -9.60 8.22
CA SER A 194 -10.11 -8.74 8.50
C SER A 194 -10.50 -7.25 8.59
N ILE A 195 -11.34 -6.79 7.66
CA ILE A 195 -11.88 -5.42 7.66
C ILE A 195 -12.76 -5.21 8.90
N THR A 196 -13.65 -6.16 9.20
CA THR A 196 -14.51 -6.13 10.38
C THR A 196 -13.67 -6.01 11.66
N ALA A 197 -12.65 -6.86 11.83
CA ALA A 197 -11.75 -6.80 12.96
C ALA A 197 -11.03 -5.44 13.05
N ALA A 198 -10.53 -4.91 11.92
CA ALA A 198 -9.85 -3.62 11.90
C ALA A 198 -10.78 -2.44 12.23
N GLN A 199 -12.07 -2.52 11.92
CA GLN A 199 -13.05 -1.48 12.27
C GLN A 199 -13.54 -1.54 13.73
N HIS A 200 -13.30 -2.66 14.43
CA HIS A 200 -13.72 -2.81 15.81
C HIS A 200 -12.68 -2.34 16.82
N LYS A 201 -13.17 -1.99 18.01
CA LYS A 201 -12.36 -1.66 19.18
C LYS A 201 -11.80 -2.95 19.79
N HIS A 202 -10.50 -2.96 20.14
CA HIS A 202 -9.82 -4.09 20.75
C HIS A 202 -8.93 -3.67 21.92
N THR A 203 -8.79 -4.55 22.90
CA THR A 203 -7.77 -4.44 23.95
C THR A 203 -6.74 -5.55 23.76
N PHE A 204 -5.45 -5.18 23.65
CA PHE A 204 -4.37 -6.15 23.37
C PHE A 204 -3.02 -5.63 23.85
N ILE A 205 -2.03 -6.52 23.84
CA ILE A 205 -0.65 -6.15 24.19
C ILE A 205 0.03 -5.52 22.97
N TYR A 206 0.45 -4.28 23.11
CA TYR A 206 1.21 -3.57 22.10
C TYR A 206 2.47 -2.95 22.72
N ARG A 207 3.65 -3.44 22.34
CA ARG A 207 4.95 -2.92 22.82
C ARG A 207 5.12 -3.02 24.35
N GLY A 208 4.60 -4.06 24.96
CA GLY A 208 4.65 -4.25 26.42
C GLY A 208 3.64 -3.42 27.21
N TRP A 209 2.70 -2.76 26.51
CA TRP A 209 1.57 -2.05 27.10
C TRP A 209 0.26 -2.77 26.81
N GLU A 210 -0.65 -2.74 27.75
CA GLU A 210 -2.06 -2.95 27.49
C GLU A 210 -2.61 -1.70 26.81
N VAL A 211 -3.10 -1.87 25.59
CA VAL A 211 -3.67 -0.76 24.79
C VAL A 211 -5.09 -1.08 24.38
N THR A 212 -5.88 -0.04 24.19
CA THR A 212 -7.21 -0.15 23.59
C THR A 212 -7.26 0.68 22.32
N SER A 213 -7.53 0.03 21.18
CA SER A 213 -7.75 0.70 19.89
C SER A 213 -9.17 1.24 19.78
N ALA A 214 -9.37 2.26 18.95
CA ALA A 214 -10.69 2.84 18.69
C ALA A 214 -11.46 2.13 17.57
N GLY A 215 -10.78 1.34 16.74
CA GLY A 215 -11.28 0.88 15.46
C GLY A 215 -10.92 1.88 14.34
N ASN A 216 -10.65 1.36 13.14
CA ASN A 216 -10.32 2.17 11.97
C ASN A 216 -11.50 2.19 10.98
N PRO A 217 -12.29 3.28 10.94
CA PRO A 217 -13.46 3.37 10.07
C PRO A 217 -13.14 3.39 8.57
N TYR A 218 -11.86 3.54 8.22
CA TYR A 218 -11.37 3.54 6.84
C TYR A 218 -10.67 2.23 6.45
N ALA A 219 -10.76 1.18 7.27
CA ALA A 219 -10.31 -0.15 6.86
C ALA A 219 -11.21 -0.67 5.73
N HIS A 220 -10.62 -1.13 4.63
CA HIS A 220 -11.33 -1.44 3.39
C HIS A 220 -10.68 -2.57 2.59
N ALA A 221 -11.35 -3.01 1.52
CA ALA A 221 -10.92 -4.08 0.65
C ALA A 221 -9.86 -3.65 -0.36
N ILE A 222 -8.88 -4.52 -0.65
CA ILE A 222 -8.05 -4.46 -1.86
C ILE A 222 -8.27 -5.75 -2.65
N MET A 223 -8.84 -5.62 -3.86
CA MET A 223 -9.05 -6.71 -4.79
C MET A 223 -7.82 -6.90 -5.67
N ARG A 224 -7.06 -8.01 -5.45
CA ARG A 224 -5.77 -8.26 -6.11
C ARG A 224 -5.73 -9.52 -6.99
N GLY A 225 -6.89 -10.17 -7.22
CA GLY A 225 -6.96 -11.49 -7.80
C GLY A 225 -6.48 -12.58 -6.84
N TYR A 226 -6.48 -13.81 -7.27
CA TYR A 226 -6.09 -14.95 -6.44
C TYR A 226 -5.48 -16.08 -7.29
N ILE A 227 -5.01 -17.13 -6.62
CA ILE A 227 -4.52 -18.35 -7.27
C ILE A 227 -5.49 -19.46 -6.90
N ASP A 228 -6.07 -20.11 -7.89
CA ASP A 228 -6.99 -21.22 -7.68
C ASP A 228 -6.24 -22.51 -7.25
N TYR A 229 -7.01 -23.52 -6.93
CA TYR A 229 -6.47 -24.83 -6.52
C TYR A 229 -5.62 -25.53 -7.60
N ALA A 230 -5.75 -25.13 -8.87
CA ALA A 230 -4.94 -25.62 -9.98
C ALA A 230 -3.67 -24.78 -10.21
N GLY A 231 -3.39 -23.77 -9.36
CA GLY A 231 -2.25 -22.87 -9.46
C GLY A 231 -2.38 -21.79 -10.52
N LYS A 232 -3.58 -21.54 -11.06
CA LYS A 232 -3.83 -20.49 -12.06
C LYS A 232 -4.19 -19.17 -11.41
N ASN A 233 -3.71 -18.08 -11.99
CA ASN A 233 -4.16 -16.74 -11.63
C ASN A 233 -5.61 -16.53 -12.09
N VAL A 234 -6.44 -16.07 -11.17
CA VAL A 234 -7.83 -15.70 -11.41
C VAL A 234 -8.02 -14.25 -11.00
N SER A 235 -8.57 -13.45 -11.89
CA SER A 235 -8.89 -12.05 -11.64
C SER A 235 -10.17 -11.91 -10.81
N ASN A 236 -10.29 -10.80 -10.07
CA ASN A 236 -11.47 -10.46 -9.28
C ASN A 236 -11.78 -8.94 -9.34
N TYR A 237 -11.61 -8.35 -10.52
CA TYR A 237 -11.86 -6.92 -10.77
C TYR A 237 -13.00 -6.70 -11.78
N HIS A 238 -13.59 -7.77 -12.32
CA HIS A 238 -14.66 -7.67 -13.31
C HIS A 238 -15.93 -7.05 -12.69
N TYR A 239 -16.83 -6.61 -13.54
CA TYR A 239 -18.09 -6.00 -13.13
C TYR A 239 -18.83 -6.86 -12.08
N GLU A 240 -18.93 -8.17 -12.33
CA GLU A 240 -19.61 -9.13 -11.48
C GLU A 240 -18.92 -9.29 -10.12
N ASP A 241 -17.58 -9.27 -10.09
CA ASP A 241 -16.80 -9.36 -8.86
C ASP A 241 -17.02 -8.11 -7.98
N LEU A 242 -17.01 -6.93 -8.59
CA LEU A 242 -17.21 -5.65 -7.89
C LEU A 242 -18.66 -5.48 -7.43
N ALA A 243 -19.65 -5.89 -8.25
CA ALA A 243 -21.05 -5.91 -7.86
C ALA A 243 -21.27 -6.86 -6.66
N LYS A 244 -20.68 -8.06 -6.73
CA LYS A 244 -20.74 -9.03 -5.62
C LYS A 244 -20.11 -8.50 -4.35
N LEU A 245 -18.96 -7.81 -4.43
CA LEU A 245 -18.34 -7.20 -3.27
C LEU A 245 -19.24 -6.12 -2.67
N SER A 246 -19.92 -5.32 -3.50
CA SER A 246 -20.87 -4.31 -3.02
C SER A 246 -22.05 -4.94 -2.25
N GLU A 247 -22.59 -6.05 -2.74
CA GLU A 247 -23.64 -6.82 -2.03
C GLU A 247 -23.13 -7.33 -0.67
N ILE A 248 -21.92 -7.92 -0.63
CA ILE A 248 -21.32 -8.40 0.63
C ILE A 248 -21.16 -7.25 1.63
N TYR A 249 -20.70 -6.09 1.21
CA TYR A 249 -20.60 -4.93 2.10
C TYR A 249 -21.96 -4.48 2.65
N ALA A 250 -22.99 -4.50 1.81
CA ALA A 250 -24.35 -4.11 2.22
C ALA A 250 -24.92 -5.01 3.34
N GLU A 251 -24.47 -6.27 3.41
CA GLU A 251 -24.90 -7.23 4.43
C GLU A 251 -24.10 -7.09 5.75
N THR A 252 -22.97 -6.41 5.77
CA THR A 252 -22.05 -6.40 6.93
C THR A 252 -22.27 -5.26 7.90
N GLY A 253 -22.90 -4.16 7.49
CA GLY A 253 -23.06 -2.96 8.31
C GLY A 253 -21.73 -2.22 8.63
N LEU A 254 -20.65 -2.50 7.88
CA LEU A 254 -19.35 -1.85 8.03
C LEU A 254 -19.44 -0.36 7.66
N GLN A 255 -18.60 0.45 8.32
CA GLN A 255 -18.50 1.87 8.02
C GLN A 255 -17.73 2.08 6.70
N ASN A 256 -18.11 3.12 5.96
CA ASN A 256 -17.41 3.59 4.76
C ASN A 256 -17.04 2.44 3.77
N PRO A 257 -18.02 1.69 3.26
CA PRO A 257 -17.77 0.62 2.29
C PRO A 257 -16.87 1.10 1.15
N SER A 258 -15.71 0.49 1.01
CA SER A 258 -14.70 0.97 0.05
C SER A 258 -13.86 -0.18 -0.48
N ALA A 259 -13.42 -0.05 -1.72
CA ALA A 259 -12.50 -0.98 -2.36
C ALA A 259 -11.45 -0.24 -3.19
N ILE A 260 -10.23 -0.74 -3.17
CA ILE A 260 -9.17 -0.42 -4.13
C ILE A 260 -8.96 -1.64 -5.01
N VAL A 261 -8.82 -1.45 -6.31
CA VAL A 261 -8.50 -2.53 -7.24
C VAL A 261 -7.00 -2.48 -7.55
N ASP A 262 -6.30 -3.55 -7.16
CA ASP A 262 -4.89 -3.77 -7.54
C ASP A 262 -4.87 -4.34 -8.95
N THR A 263 -4.35 -3.56 -9.91
CA THR A 263 -4.36 -3.90 -11.33
C THR A 263 -3.28 -4.89 -11.73
N ASN A 264 -2.33 -5.18 -10.84
CA ASN A 264 -1.25 -6.15 -11.07
C ASN A 264 -1.53 -7.49 -10.37
N HIS A 265 -0.52 -8.13 -9.80
CA HIS A 265 -0.58 -9.41 -9.10
C HIS A 265 -1.35 -10.49 -9.88
N ALA A 266 -2.31 -11.17 -9.26
CA ALA A 266 -3.09 -12.21 -9.93
C ALA A 266 -4.15 -11.65 -10.89
N ASN A 267 -4.58 -10.39 -10.73
CA ASN A 267 -5.48 -9.73 -11.66
C ASN A 267 -4.90 -9.61 -13.07
N SER A 268 -3.60 -9.32 -13.19
CA SER A 268 -2.89 -9.27 -14.48
C SER A 268 -2.12 -10.56 -14.78
N GLY A 269 -2.04 -11.51 -13.83
CA GLY A 269 -1.10 -12.62 -13.90
C GLY A 269 0.35 -12.16 -13.94
N LYS A 270 0.65 -10.99 -13.34
CA LYS A 270 1.96 -10.30 -13.36
C LYS A 270 2.41 -9.86 -14.77
N LYS A 271 1.50 -9.76 -15.71
CA LYS A 271 1.73 -9.18 -17.02
C LYS A 271 1.51 -7.68 -16.92
N TYR A 272 2.55 -6.92 -16.64
CA TYR A 272 2.47 -5.52 -16.27
C TYR A 272 1.74 -4.64 -17.29
N LEU A 273 1.76 -4.96 -18.59
CA LEU A 273 1.04 -4.21 -19.63
C LEU A 273 -0.48 -4.35 -19.52
N GLU A 274 -0.98 -5.44 -18.92
CA GLU A 274 -2.42 -5.64 -18.69
C GLU A 274 -3.01 -4.65 -17.70
N GLN A 275 -2.20 -4.03 -16.85
CA GLN A 275 -2.67 -3.05 -15.88
C GLN A 275 -3.46 -1.90 -16.54
N ILE A 276 -3.07 -1.48 -17.75
CA ILE A 276 -3.77 -0.41 -18.51
C ILE A 276 -5.19 -0.85 -18.86
N ARG A 277 -5.34 -2.08 -19.40
CA ARG A 277 -6.65 -2.62 -19.76
C ARG A 277 -7.52 -2.79 -18.52
N ILE A 278 -6.97 -3.37 -17.46
CA ILE A 278 -7.69 -3.59 -16.20
C ILE A 278 -8.17 -2.25 -15.61
N ALA A 279 -7.34 -1.23 -15.60
CA ALA A 279 -7.73 0.11 -15.15
C ALA A 279 -8.94 0.65 -15.93
N LYS A 280 -8.92 0.50 -17.27
CA LYS A 280 -10.04 0.92 -18.14
C LYS A 280 -11.31 0.12 -17.85
N ASP A 281 -11.20 -1.19 -17.65
CA ASP A 281 -12.36 -2.07 -17.34
C ASP A 281 -13.00 -1.68 -15.99
N VAL A 282 -12.20 -1.38 -14.98
CA VAL A 282 -12.70 -0.94 -13.66
C VAL A 282 -13.40 0.41 -13.78
N VAL A 283 -12.78 1.38 -14.47
CA VAL A 283 -13.40 2.70 -14.71
C VAL A 283 -14.69 2.55 -15.49
N TYR A 284 -14.71 1.69 -16.51
CA TYR A 284 -15.93 1.37 -17.25
C TYR A 284 -17.04 0.84 -16.32
N SER A 285 -16.73 -0.12 -15.46
CA SER A 285 -17.68 -0.68 -14.48
C SER A 285 -18.22 0.40 -13.53
N CYS A 286 -17.37 1.28 -13.03
CA CYS A 286 -17.76 2.42 -12.20
C CYS A 286 -18.72 3.39 -12.92
N ASN A 287 -18.53 3.60 -14.21
CA ASN A 287 -19.39 4.50 -14.99
C ASN A 287 -20.77 3.89 -15.31
N HIS A 288 -20.90 2.57 -15.26
CA HIS A 288 -22.15 1.87 -15.63
C HIS A 288 -22.95 1.34 -14.43
N ASN A 289 -22.38 1.40 -13.21
CA ASN A 289 -23.07 0.96 -12.01
C ASN A 289 -22.74 1.90 -10.83
N LYS A 290 -23.79 2.52 -10.27
CA LYS A 290 -23.66 3.49 -9.17
C LYS A 290 -23.11 2.83 -7.89
N ASP A 291 -23.51 1.60 -7.59
CA ASP A 291 -23.04 0.90 -6.38
C ASP A 291 -21.56 0.55 -6.49
N ILE A 292 -21.11 0.09 -7.67
CA ILE A 292 -19.69 -0.10 -7.97
C ILE A 292 -18.95 1.25 -7.88
N ARG A 293 -19.49 2.33 -8.44
CA ARG A 293 -18.88 3.68 -8.37
C ARG A 293 -18.74 4.17 -6.94
N ASN A 294 -19.72 3.92 -6.11
CA ASN A 294 -19.68 4.30 -4.70
C ASN A 294 -18.70 3.46 -3.89
N LEU A 295 -18.55 2.17 -4.24
CA LEU A 295 -17.66 1.23 -3.57
C LEU A 295 -16.19 1.45 -3.96
N VAL A 296 -15.89 1.51 -5.27
CA VAL A 296 -14.52 1.58 -5.79
C VAL A 296 -13.98 2.98 -5.64
N LYS A 297 -13.11 3.19 -4.66
CA LYS A 297 -12.49 4.49 -4.38
C LYS A 297 -11.23 4.74 -5.19
N GLY A 298 -10.62 3.71 -5.78
CA GLY A 298 -9.40 3.91 -6.53
C GLY A 298 -8.76 2.64 -7.07
N LEU A 299 -7.59 2.84 -7.67
CA LEU A 299 -6.73 1.81 -8.22
C LEU A 299 -5.37 1.78 -7.52
N MET A 300 -4.75 0.59 -7.52
CA MET A 300 -3.35 0.40 -7.16
C MET A 300 -2.60 -0.11 -8.38
N ILE A 301 -1.58 0.62 -8.82
CA ILE A 301 -0.81 0.35 -10.04
C ILE A 301 0.67 0.19 -9.68
N GLU A 302 1.29 -0.88 -10.16
CA GLU A 302 2.73 -1.06 -10.07
C GLU A 302 3.41 -0.43 -11.29
N SER A 303 4.05 0.72 -11.07
CA SER A 303 4.71 1.51 -12.10
C SER A 303 6.04 2.08 -11.60
N TYR A 304 7.01 2.17 -12.52
CA TYR A 304 8.32 2.76 -12.26
C TYR A 304 8.77 3.59 -13.45
N ILE A 305 10.06 3.97 -13.53
CA ILE A 305 10.58 4.75 -14.65
C ILE A 305 10.60 3.91 -15.92
N GLU A 306 11.16 2.69 -15.84
CA GLU A 306 11.31 1.76 -16.97
C GLU A 306 10.32 0.61 -16.92
N ASP A 307 9.93 0.11 -18.09
CA ASP A 307 9.07 -1.07 -18.25
C ASP A 307 9.72 -2.36 -17.74
N GLY A 308 8.92 -3.21 -17.09
CA GLY A 308 9.28 -4.58 -16.77
C GLY A 308 10.07 -4.73 -15.47
N ALA A 309 10.95 -5.71 -15.44
CA ALA A 309 11.82 -6.03 -14.32
C ALA A 309 13.23 -6.40 -14.78
N GLN A 310 14.17 -6.35 -13.85
CA GLN A 310 15.56 -6.73 -14.02
C GLN A 310 16.00 -7.65 -12.88
N LYS A 311 17.13 -8.32 -13.06
CA LYS A 311 17.81 -9.03 -11.98
C LYS A 311 18.66 -8.06 -11.16
N ILE A 312 18.87 -8.39 -9.89
CA ILE A 312 19.84 -7.68 -9.05
C ILE A 312 21.21 -7.78 -9.74
N GLY A 313 21.92 -6.66 -9.84
CA GLY A 313 23.23 -6.57 -10.52
C GLY A 313 23.17 -6.15 -11.99
N GLU A 314 22.00 -6.00 -12.60
CA GLU A 314 21.89 -5.44 -13.97
C GLU A 314 21.96 -3.90 -13.99
N HIS A 315 21.67 -3.25 -12.88
CA HIS A 315 21.79 -1.80 -12.63
C HIS A 315 21.11 -0.89 -13.65
N ILE A 316 19.99 -1.30 -14.23
CA ILE A 316 19.19 -0.44 -15.09
C ILE A 316 18.43 0.53 -14.19
N TYR A 317 18.74 1.82 -14.28
CA TYR A 317 18.15 2.87 -13.46
C TYR A 317 16.63 2.92 -13.62
N GLY A 318 15.91 2.94 -12.49
CA GLY A 318 14.44 3.04 -12.48
C GLY A 318 13.69 1.84 -13.02
N LYS A 319 14.34 0.67 -13.10
CA LYS A 319 13.71 -0.60 -13.47
C LYS A 319 13.57 -1.51 -12.25
N SER A 320 12.39 -2.10 -12.08
CA SER A 320 12.07 -2.92 -10.90
C SER A 320 12.99 -4.14 -10.75
N ILE A 321 13.50 -4.39 -9.55
CA ILE A 321 14.25 -5.60 -9.19
C ILE A 321 13.36 -6.70 -8.56
N THR A 322 12.04 -6.49 -8.57
CA THR A 322 11.05 -7.43 -8.05
C THR A 322 10.00 -7.76 -9.12
N ASP A 323 8.70 -7.56 -8.88
CA ASP A 323 7.70 -7.84 -9.92
C ASP A 323 7.77 -6.78 -11.05
N PRO A 324 7.47 -7.16 -12.30
CA PRO A 324 7.51 -6.23 -13.42
C PRO A 324 6.53 -5.06 -13.26
N CYS A 325 7.01 -3.85 -13.53
CA CYS A 325 6.26 -2.61 -13.43
C CYS A 325 5.95 -2.01 -14.81
N LEU A 326 4.88 -1.25 -14.86
CA LEU A 326 4.55 -0.40 -16.00
C LEU A 326 5.51 0.80 -16.02
N GLY A 327 6.16 1.08 -17.16
CA GLY A 327 7.05 2.23 -17.29
C GLY A 327 6.29 3.56 -17.29
N TRP A 328 6.99 4.64 -17.00
CA TRP A 328 6.44 5.98 -16.88
C TRP A 328 5.62 6.44 -18.09
N GLU A 329 6.17 6.27 -19.31
CA GLU A 329 5.52 6.75 -20.54
C GLU A 329 4.15 6.10 -20.78
N ARG A 330 3.98 4.86 -20.32
CA ARG A 330 2.72 4.12 -20.43
C ARG A 330 1.76 4.46 -19.29
N ALA A 331 2.28 4.70 -18.10
CA ALA A 331 1.49 5.00 -16.92
C ALA A 331 0.89 6.41 -16.96
N ARG A 332 1.58 7.38 -17.61
CA ARG A 332 1.13 8.75 -17.77
C ARG A 332 -0.05 8.88 -18.76
N ASN A 333 -0.07 8.05 -19.82
CA ASN A 333 -1.08 8.08 -20.90
C ASN A 333 -2.29 7.21 -20.56
#